data_4676fd6a7651158529fbb57a09afdf3a
#
_entry.id   4676fd6a7651158529fbb57a09afdf3a
#
_cell.length_a   1.000
_cell.length_b   1.000
_cell.length_c   1.000
_cell.angle_alpha   90.00
_cell.angle_beta   90.00
_cell.angle_gamma   90.00
#
_symmetry.space_group_name_H-M   'P 1'
#
loop_
_entity.id
_entity.type
_entity.pdbx_description
1 polymer ?
#
loop_
_entity_poly.entity_id
_entity_poly.type
_entity_poly.pdbx_seq_one_letter_code
_entity_poly.pdbx_strand_id
1 'polypeptide(L)'
;ERVWGSENFVANIIWQKKFSPQNDARGLSDNHDFILCFAAHKETWQPGLLPRTEEQNARYQNPDNDPRGPWMSSGLDVKTYAEEYDYEIVTPSGRVVRPPKGSCWRVSKERFEELIADNRIWFGPNGDNVPRLKRFLSEVKQGITPLTLWTYQDVGHNQEGAQELKSMMQAGDVYFTSPKPTRLLKRIITIGADKQSIVLD
;
A
#
# COMPACT_ATOMS: atom_id res chain seq x y z
N GLU A 1 20.60 -5.80 -16.92
CA GLU A 1 20.49 -4.67 -17.88
C GLU A 1 20.73 -5.14 -19.33
N ARG A 2 21.77 -5.96 -19.62
CA ARG A 2 22.04 -6.41 -21.01
C ARG A 2 20.93 -7.26 -21.63
N VAL A 3 20.09 -7.93 -20.85
CA VAL A 3 19.03 -8.82 -21.35
C VAL A 3 17.71 -8.08 -21.53
N TRP A 4 17.38 -7.20 -20.58
CA TRP A 4 16.05 -6.55 -20.53
C TRP A 4 16.05 -5.09 -20.97
N GLY A 5 17.24 -4.44 -21.05
CA GLY A 5 17.37 -3.02 -21.23
C GLY A 5 17.15 -2.22 -19.92
N SER A 6 17.89 -1.12 -19.76
CA SER A 6 17.74 -0.25 -18.57
C SER A 6 16.39 0.46 -18.53
N GLU A 7 15.81 0.73 -19.68
CA GLU A 7 14.48 1.34 -19.85
C GLU A 7 13.36 0.50 -19.27
N ASN A 8 13.55 -0.81 -19.21
CA ASN A 8 12.59 -1.78 -18.68
C ASN A 8 12.76 -2.08 -17.17
N PHE A 9 13.72 -1.41 -16.52
CA PHE A 9 13.87 -1.50 -15.08
C PHE A 9 12.68 -0.86 -14.37
N VAL A 10 12.01 -1.65 -13.51
CA VAL A 10 10.84 -1.20 -12.75
C VAL A 10 11.24 -0.74 -11.37
N ALA A 11 11.88 -1.61 -10.60
CA ALA A 11 12.22 -1.33 -9.21
C ALA A 11 13.33 -2.26 -8.69
N ASN A 12 14.04 -1.79 -7.67
CA ASN A 12 14.87 -2.58 -6.80
C ASN A 12 14.09 -2.84 -5.50
N ILE A 13 13.82 -4.09 -5.20
CA ILE A 13 13.08 -4.53 -4.02
C ILE A 13 14.08 -5.02 -2.99
N ILE A 14 13.98 -4.55 -1.77
CA ILE A 14 14.81 -4.95 -0.64
C ILE A 14 14.06 -6.03 0.14
N TRP A 15 14.59 -7.24 0.17
CA TRP A 15 14.05 -8.33 0.97
C TRP A 15 14.93 -8.59 2.20
N GLN A 16 14.34 -8.44 3.39
CA GLN A 16 15.00 -8.77 4.65
C GLN A 16 15.06 -10.30 4.83
N LYS A 17 16.20 -10.90 4.45
CA LYS A 17 16.42 -12.35 4.46
C LYS A 17 16.77 -12.92 5.83
N LYS A 18 17.19 -12.08 6.78
CA LYS A 18 17.59 -12.42 8.15
C LYS A 18 17.04 -11.38 9.13
N PHE A 19 16.65 -11.82 10.33
CA PHE A 19 16.17 -10.92 11.38
C PHE A 19 17.25 -10.59 12.42
N SER A 20 18.25 -11.48 12.61
CA SER A 20 19.31 -11.28 13.60
C SER A 20 20.58 -10.75 12.97
N PRO A 21 21.32 -9.86 13.64
CA PRO A 21 22.65 -9.46 13.23
C PRO A 21 23.64 -10.62 13.32
N GLN A 22 24.67 -10.60 12.49
CA GLN A 22 25.80 -11.52 12.53
C GLN A 22 26.89 -10.94 13.43
N ASN A 23 27.16 -11.54 14.57
CA ASN A 23 28.12 -11.04 15.56
C ASN A 23 29.58 -11.11 15.08
N ASP A 24 29.87 -11.94 14.08
CA ASP A 24 31.18 -12.12 13.44
C ASP A 24 31.39 -11.24 12.21
N ALA A 25 30.41 -10.41 11.87
CA ALA A 25 30.51 -9.51 10.74
C ALA A 25 31.59 -8.43 10.96
N ARG A 26 32.52 -8.31 10.02
CA ARG A 26 33.50 -7.22 10.00
C ARG A 26 32.86 -5.95 9.40
N GLY A 27 32.29 -5.10 10.24
CA GLY A 27 31.57 -3.89 9.83
C GLY A 27 30.07 -4.04 9.98
N LEU A 28 29.29 -3.81 8.93
CA LEU A 28 27.83 -3.92 8.97
C LEU A 28 27.40 -5.37 8.71
N SER A 29 26.40 -5.84 9.48
CA SER A 29 25.78 -7.14 9.27
C SER A 29 24.79 -7.09 8.10
N ASP A 30 25.07 -7.87 7.05
CA ASP A 30 24.21 -7.95 5.87
C ASP A 30 22.99 -8.85 6.16
N ASN A 31 21.82 -8.26 6.18
CA ASN A 31 20.56 -8.93 6.52
C ASN A 31 19.51 -8.93 5.41
N HIS A 32 19.86 -8.45 4.22
CA HIS A 32 18.91 -8.35 3.09
C HIS A 32 19.51 -8.82 1.78
N ASP A 33 18.65 -9.09 0.80
CA ASP A 33 18.99 -9.26 -0.61
C ASP A 33 18.18 -8.26 -1.45
N PHE A 34 18.68 -8.01 -2.66
CA PHE A 34 17.99 -7.21 -3.66
C PHE A 34 17.30 -8.12 -4.67
N ILE A 35 16.02 -7.82 -4.95
CA ILE A 35 15.25 -8.45 -6.01
C ILE A 35 15.04 -7.42 -7.10
N LEU A 36 15.64 -7.64 -8.27
CA LEU A 36 15.52 -6.74 -9.40
C LEU A 36 14.25 -7.04 -10.19
N CYS A 37 13.39 -6.06 -10.32
CA CYS A 37 12.16 -6.17 -11.10
C CYS A 37 12.33 -5.49 -12.46
N PHE A 38 12.10 -6.23 -13.53
CA PHE A 38 12.06 -5.75 -14.91
C PHE A 38 10.73 -6.15 -15.56
N ALA A 39 10.23 -5.33 -16.46
CA ALA A 39 9.07 -5.65 -17.27
C ALA A 39 9.44 -5.51 -18.75
N ALA A 40 9.12 -6.50 -19.58
CA ALA A 40 9.43 -6.44 -21.04
C ALA A 40 8.86 -5.19 -21.71
N HIS A 41 7.74 -4.68 -21.21
CA HIS A 41 7.08 -3.45 -21.65
C HIS A 41 6.65 -2.64 -20.43
N LYS A 42 7.59 -1.94 -19.77
CA LYS A 42 7.36 -1.17 -18.54
C LYS A 42 6.24 -0.16 -18.65
N GLU A 43 6.10 0.50 -19.80
CA GLU A 43 5.09 1.53 -20.07
C GLU A 43 3.65 1.00 -19.87
N THR A 44 3.42 -0.26 -20.17
CA THR A 44 2.09 -0.88 -20.11
C THR A 44 1.93 -1.86 -18.94
N TRP A 45 3.05 -2.30 -18.36
CA TRP A 45 3.00 -3.24 -17.23
C TRP A 45 2.47 -2.59 -15.95
N GLN A 46 1.62 -3.32 -15.26
CA GLN A 46 1.15 -2.93 -13.94
C GLN A 46 1.31 -4.10 -12.96
N PRO A 47 1.79 -3.83 -11.74
CA PRO A 47 1.93 -4.87 -10.73
C PRO A 47 0.57 -5.41 -10.32
N GLY A 48 0.50 -6.71 -10.09
CA GLY A 48 -0.61 -7.31 -9.38
C GLY A 48 -0.75 -6.69 -7.99
N LEU A 49 -1.99 -6.44 -7.55
CA LEU A 49 -2.26 -5.88 -6.24
C LEU A 49 -2.18 -6.97 -5.15
N LEU A 50 -1.64 -6.62 -4.01
CA LEU A 50 -1.68 -7.49 -2.83
C LEU A 50 -3.06 -7.40 -2.16
N PRO A 51 -3.59 -8.50 -1.60
CA PRO A 51 -4.84 -8.45 -0.87
C PRO A 51 -4.74 -7.50 0.32
N ARG A 52 -5.82 -6.81 0.62
CA ARG A 52 -5.93 -5.98 1.82
C ARG A 52 -5.98 -6.86 3.06
N THR A 53 -5.38 -6.39 4.15
CA THR A 53 -5.46 -7.07 5.44
C THR A 53 -6.74 -6.67 6.19
N GLU A 54 -7.18 -7.50 7.13
CA GLU A 54 -8.31 -7.17 8.01
C GLU A 54 -8.04 -5.90 8.82
N GLU A 55 -6.81 -5.70 9.32
CA GLU A 55 -6.41 -4.49 10.02
C GLU A 55 -6.57 -3.22 9.18
N GLN A 56 -6.25 -3.29 7.89
CA GLN A 56 -6.44 -2.16 6.96
C GLN A 56 -7.92 -1.89 6.69
N ASN A 57 -8.74 -2.93 6.62
CA ASN A 57 -10.18 -2.79 6.45
C ASN A 57 -10.88 -2.30 7.73
N ALA A 58 -10.39 -2.69 8.90
CA ALA A 58 -10.90 -2.24 10.20
C ALA A 58 -10.75 -0.72 10.44
N ARG A 59 -9.89 -0.03 9.68
CA ARG A 59 -9.78 1.44 9.69
C ARG A 59 -10.99 2.15 9.07
N TYR A 60 -11.80 1.42 8.30
CA TYR A 60 -13.03 1.91 7.71
C TYR A 60 -14.18 1.63 8.67
N GLN A 61 -14.87 2.68 9.07
CA GLN A 61 -15.99 2.60 10.01
C GLN A 61 -17.22 3.29 9.42
N ASN A 62 -18.38 3.10 9.98
CA ASN A 62 -19.62 3.73 9.53
C ASN A 62 -20.36 4.41 10.69
N PRO A 63 -19.81 5.50 11.26
CA PRO A 63 -20.36 6.15 12.44
C PRO A 63 -21.68 6.87 12.20
N ASP A 64 -22.02 7.17 10.95
CA ASP A 64 -23.23 7.89 10.54
C ASP A 64 -24.23 7.01 9.77
N ASN A 65 -24.02 5.68 9.75
CA ASN A 65 -24.85 4.70 9.05
C ASN A 65 -25.09 5.04 7.57
N ASP A 66 -24.05 5.54 6.87
CA ASP A 66 -24.13 5.80 5.44
C ASP A 66 -24.44 4.53 4.66
N PRO A 67 -25.45 4.52 3.75
CA PRO A 67 -25.87 3.31 3.04
C PRO A 67 -24.79 2.70 2.11
N ARG A 68 -23.76 3.47 1.74
CA ARG A 68 -22.59 2.99 0.97
C ARG A 68 -21.64 2.13 1.81
N GLY A 69 -21.83 2.07 3.12
CA GLY A 69 -21.07 1.22 4.04
C GLY A 69 -19.88 1.95 4.70
N PRO A 70 -18.90 1.19 5.20
CA PRO A 70 -17.76 1.75 5.93
C PRO A 70 -16.90 2.70 5.09
N TRP A 71 -16.43 3.79 5.72
CA TRP A 71 -15.58 4.79 5.12
C TRP A 71 -14.44 5.22 6.06
N MET A 72 -13.41 5.82 5.48
CA MET A 72 -12.30 6.45 6.19
C MET A 72 -12.26 7.93 5.85
N SER A 73 -12.04 8.79 6.85
CA SER A 73 -11.94 10.24 6.62
C SER A 73 -10.58 10.63 6.06
N SER A 74 -10.57 11.52 5.09
CA SER A 74 -9.35 12.17 4.59
C SER A 74 -9.45 13.68 4.67
N GLY A 75 -8.31 14.38 4.88
CA GLY A 75 -8.24 15.83 4.91
C GLY A 75 -8.67 16.45 3.58
N LEU A 76 -9.31 17.61 3.67
CA LEU A 76 -9.71 18.43 2.51
C LEU A 76 -8.73 19.56 2.23
N ASP A 77 -7.77 19.81 3.10
CA ASP A 77 -6.73 20.80 2.91
C ASP A 77 -5.51 20.27 2.16
N VAL A 78 -4.86 21.16 1.43
CA VAL A 78 -3.58 20.90 0.75
C VAL A 78 -2.61 22.04 1.04
N LYS A 79 -1.30 21.71 1.11
CA LYS A 79 -0.24 22.67 1.40
C LYS A 79 0.11 23.60 0.22
N THR A 80 -0.29 23.22 -0.98
CA THR A 80 -0.12 24.09 -2.16
C THR A 80 -1.23 25.13 -2.16
N TYR A 81 -0.88 26.39 -1.89
CA TYR A 81 -1.86 27.48 -1.81
C TYR A 81 -2.31 27.92 -3.20
N ALA A 82 -3.62 28.10 -3.35
CA ALA A 82 -4.26 28.74 -4.49
C ALA A 82 -5.46 29.56 -3.98
N GLU A 83 -5.52 30.83 -4.35
CA GLU A 83 -6.48 31.81 -3.80
C GLU A 83 -7.93 31.39 -4.04
N GLU A 84 -8.23 30.83 -5.19
CA GLU A 84 -9.58 30.37 -5.56
C GLU A 84 -10.10 29.22 -4.69
N TYR A 85 -9.22 28.52 -3.97
CA TYR A 85 -9.56 27.43 -3.04
C TYR A 85 -9.47 27.86 -1.56
N ASP A 86 -9.19 29.13 -1.27
CA ASP A 86 -9.18 29.67 0.10
C ASP A 86 -10.51 30.38 0.38
N TYR A 87 -11.51 29.59 0.75
CA TYR A 87 -12.86 30.12 1.06
C TYR A 87 -13.35 29.64 2.43
N GLU A 88 -14.32 30.38 2.97
CA GLU A 88 -14.98 30.01 4.24
C GLU A 88 -16.00 28.89 4.02
N ILE A 89 -16.03 27.96 4.96
CA ILE A 89 -17.04 26.92 5.07
C ILE A 89 -17.79 27.12 6.38
N VAL A 90 -19.12 27.16 6.31
CA VAL A 90 -19.97 27.14 7.49
C VAL A 90 -20.35 25.71 7.79
N THR A 91 -19.99 25.24 8.96
CA THR A 91 -20.33 23.88 9.42
C THR A 91 -21.82 23.77 9.77
N PRO A 92 -22.39 22.58 9.89
CA PRO A 92 -23.78 22.38 10.33
C PRO A 92 -24.10 23.02 11.68
N SER A 93 -23.13 23.15 12.59
CA SER A 93 -23.28 23.83 13.88
C SER A 93 -23.25 25.37 13.79
N GLY A 94 -23.00 25.93 12.58
CA GLY A 94 -22.86 27.40 12.38
C GLY A 94 -21.44 27.93 12.58
N ARG A 95 -20.46 27.07 12.89
CA ARG A 95 -19.06 27.47 13.01
C ARG A 95 -18.48 27.75 11.62
N VAL A 96 -17.76 28.88 11.50
CA VAL A 96 -17.00 29.24 10.28
C VAL A 96 -15.61 28.63 10.39
N VAL A 97 -15.20 27.91 9.37
CA VAL A 97 -13.86 27.30 9.25
C VAL A 97 -13.18 27.73 7.95
N ARG A 98 -11.86 27.88 8.02
CA ARG A 98 -10.98 28.16 6.86
C ARG A 98 -9.84 27.13 6.81
N PRO A 99 -9.16 26.99 5.67
CA PRO A 99 -7.93 26.21 5.61
C PRO A 99 -6.88 26.76 6.60
N PRO A 100 -5.94 25.92 7.08
CA PRO A 100 -4.80 26.40 7.83
C PRO A 100 -3.99 27.45 7.04
N LYS A 101 -3.34 28.38 7.73
CA LYS A 101 -2.51 29.42 7.09
C LYS A 101 -1.49 28.80 6.14
N GLY A 102 -1.44 29.27 4.89
CA GLY A 102 -0.58 28.77 3.84
C GLY A 102 -1.06 27.48 3.14
N SER A 103 -2.29 27.08 3.42
CA SER A 103 -3.00 25.98 2.77
C SER A 103 -4.27 26.46 2.12
N CYS A 104 -4.87 25.64 1.25
CA CYS A 104 -6.21 25.89 0.72
C CYS A 104 -7.00 24.57 0.70
N TRP A 105 -8.29 24.63 0.39
CA TRP A 105 -9.08 23.43 0.19
C TRP A 105 -8.65 22.72 -1.10
N ARG A 106 -8.82 21.40 -1.15
CA ARG A 106 -8.46 20.55 -2.29
C ARG A 106 -9.43 20.69 -3.47
N VAL A 107 -10.62 21.23 -3.23
CA VAL A 107 -11.72 21.30 -4.19
C VAL A 107 -12.27 22.73 -4.26
N SER A 108 -12.87 23.10 -5.38
CA SER A 108 -13.59 24.36 -5.52
C SER A 108 -14.83 24.38 -4.62
N LYS A 109 -15.40 25.57 -4.43
CA LYS A 109 -16.60 25.74 -3.61
C LYS A 109 -17.79 24.98 -4.19
N GLU A 110 -17.96 25.02 -5.51
CA GLU A 110 -19.02 24.30 -6.22
C GLU A 110 -18.88 22.79 -6.02
N ARG A 111 -17.64 22.28 -6.16
CA ARG A 111 -17.38 20.86 -5.93
C ARG A 111 -17.58 20.45 -4.47
N PHE A 112 -17.31 21.34 -3.54
CA PHE A 112 -17.58 21.11 -2.12
C PHE A 112 -19.08 20.99 -1.83
N GLU A 113 -19.90 21.85 -2.44
CA GLU A 113 -21.37 21.82 -2.33
C GLU A 113 -21.94 20.50 -2.90
N GLU A 114 -21.42 20.05 -4.05
CA GLU A 114 -21.78 18.73 -4.60
C GLU A 114 -21.44 17.58 -3.65
N LEU A 115 -20.27 17.64 -3.01
CA LEU A 115 -19.85 16.62 -2.04
C LEU A 115 -20.71 16.63 -0.77
N ILE A 116 -21.20 17.77 -0.34
CA ILE A 116 -22.19 17.89 0.74
C ILE A 116 -23.50 17.26 0.32
N ALA A 117 -24.02 17.61 -0.86
CA ALA A 117 -25.28 17.08 -1.37
C ALA A 117 -25.24 15.54 -1.52
N ASP A 118 -24.07 14.98 -1.85
CA ASP A 118 -23.82 13.53 -1.91
C ASP A 118 -23.44 12.92 -0.54
N ASN A 119 -23.60 13.62 0.56
CA ASN A 119 -23.24 13.17 1.92
C ASN A 119 -21.78 12.64 2.02
N ARG A 120 -20.84 13.26 1.29
CA ARG A 120 -19.42 12.85 1.30
C ARG A 120 -18.56 13.66 2.25
N ILE A 121 -19.13 14.69 2.88
CA ILE A 121 -18.40 15.52 3.84
C ILE A 121 -18.82 15.13 5.26
N TRP A 122 -17.81 14.93 6.09
CA TRP A 122 -17.98 14.63 7.51
C TRP A 122 -17.49 15.79 8.37
N PHE A 123 -18.37 16.32 9.22
CA PHE A 123 -18.09 17.40 10.15
C PHE A 123 -17.96 16.94 11.60
N GLY A 124 -17.68 15.64 11.82
CA GLY A 124 -17.71 15.07 13.17
C GLY A 124 -19.12 14.73 13.67
N PRO A 125 -19.21 14.06 14.82
CA PRO A 125 -20.50 13.60 15.36
C PRO A 125 -21.45 14.77 15.72
N ASN A 126 -20.89 15.93 16.07
CA ASN A 126 -21.66 17.14 16.47
C ASN A 126 -21.81 18.15 15.31
N GLY A 127 -21.26 17.89 14.14
CA GLY A 127 -21.33 18.79 12.99
C GLY A 127 -20.52 20.10 13.13
N ASP A 128 -19.48 20.12 13.96
CA ASP A 128 -18.69 21.32 14.27
C ASP A 128 -17.19 21.21 13.91
N ASN A 129 -16.75 20.03 13.45
CA ASN A 129 -15.35 19.81 13.08
C ASN A 129 -15.02 20.39 11.70
N VAL A 130 -13.72 20.58 11.47
CA VAL A 130 -13.18 20.88 10.13
C VAL A 130 -13.64 19.78 9.15
N PRO A 131 -14.13 20.13 7.96
CA PRO A 131 -14.69 19.17 7.01
C PRO A 131 -13.65 18.14 6.56
N ARG A 132 -14.06 16.90 6.48
CA ARG A 132 -13.25 15.78 5.99
C ARG A 132 -14.03 15.01 4.93
N LEU A 133 -13.31 14.55 3.90
CA LEU A 133 -13.90 13.74 2.84
C LEU A 133 -14.05 12.28 3.28
N LYS A 134 -15.24 11.70 3.13
CA LYS A 134 -15.49 10.26 3.28
C LYS A 134 -14.94 9.51 2.07
N ARG A 135 -14.10 8.51 2.32
CA ARG A 135 -13.63 7.56 1.30
C ARG A 135 -14.15 6.18 1.64
N PHE A 136 -15.10 5.70 0.84
CA PHE A 136 -15.79 4.44 1.09
C PHE A 136 -14.93 3.24 0.75
N LEU A 137 -15.00 2.19 1.57
CA LEU A 137 -14.30 0.93 1.35
C LEU A 137 -14.75 0.26 0.04
N SER A 138 -16.02 0.40 -0.32
CA SER A 138 -16.60 -0.10 -1.57
C SER A 138 -16.04 0.55 -2.84
N GLU A 139 -15.48 1.77 -2.72
CA GLU A 139 -14.97 2.56 -3.85
C GLU A 139 -13.43 2.47 -3.99
N VAL A 140 -12.72 1.94 -3.00
CA VAL A 140 -11.25 1.82 -3.09
C VAL A 140 -10.87 0.60 -3.92
N LYS A 141 -9.69 0.65 -4.53
CA LYS A 141 -9.12 -0.49 -5.26
C LYS A 141 -9.13 -1.75 -4.38
N GLN A 142 -9.55 -2.87 -4.97
CA GLN A 142 -9.59 -4.17 -4.31
C GLN A 142 -8.17 -4.77 -4.20
N GLY A 143 -7.30 -4.08 -3.50
CA GLY A 143 -5.92 -4.46 -3.28
C GLY A 143 -5.02 -3.27 -2.98
N ILE A 144 -3.77 -3.59 -2.67
CA ILE A 144 -2.75 -2.61 -2.27
C ILE A 144 -1.60 -2.69 -3.25
N THR A 145 -1.12 -1.55 -3.71
CA THR A 145 0.12 -1.46 -4.48
C THR A 145 1.27 -1.99 -3.63
N PRO A 146 2.05 -2.97 -4.13
CA PRO A 146 3.19 -3.51 -3.41
C PRO A 146 4.23 -2.43 -3.10
N LEU A 147 4.80 -2.49 -1.89
CA LEU A 147 5.96 -1.69 -1.52
C LEU A 147 7.25 -2.34 -2.05
N THR A 148 8.34 -1.61 -2.07
CA THR A 148 9.68 -2.11 -2.44
C THR A 148 10.51 -2.59 -1.25
N LEU A 149 10.06 -2.38 -0.02
CA LEU A 149 10.67 -2.92 1.19
C LEU A 149 9.82 -4.09 1.71
N TRP A 150 10.41 -5.28 1.72
CA TRP A 150 9.74 -6.51 2.16
C TRP A 150 10.43 -7.05 3.41
N THR A 151 9.74 -6.98 4.53
CA THR A 151 10.26 -7.46 5.81
C THR A 151 10.11 -8.98 5.90
N TYR A 152 10.87 -9.60 6.80
CA TYR A 152 10.72 -11.04 7.04
C TYR A 152 9.34 -11.41 7.61
N GLN A 153 8.68 -10.48 8.31
CA GLN A 153 7.31 -10.69 8.79
C GLN A 153 6.34 -10.85 7.63
N ASP A 154 6.53 -10.06 6.56
CA ASP A 154 5.66 -10.07 5.39
C ASP A 154 5.85 -11.31 4.51
N VAL A 155 7.11 -11.66 4.23
CA VAL A 155 7.44 -12.63 3.17
C VAL A 155 8.32 -13.79 3.63
N GLY A 156 8.64 -13.90 4.91
CA GLY A 156 9.53 -14.92 5.44
C GLY A 156 11.01 -14.58 5.27
N HIS A 157 11.85 -15.42 5.87
CA HIS A 157 13.30 -15.32 5.87
C HIS A 157 13.95 -16.65 5.47
N ASN A 158 15.28 -16.69 5.27
CA ASN A 158 16.02 -17.88 4.84
C ASN A 158 15.79 -19.10 5.73
N GLN A 159 15.73 -18.93 7.06
CA GLN A 159 15.50 -20.02 7.99
C GLN A 159 14.10 -20.64 7.83
N GLU A 160 13.07 -19.81 7.57
CA GLU A 160 11.72 -20.28 7.27
C GLU A 160 11.72 -21.13 6.00
N GLY A 161 12.33 -20.66 4.90
CA GLY A 161 12.45 -21.45 3.67
C GLY A 161 13.15 -22.80 3.89
N ALA A 162 14.21 -22.83 4.70
CA ALA A 162 14.90 -24.09 5.04
C ALA A 162 14.02 -25.04 5.87
N GLN A 163 13.22 -24.51 6.80
CA GLN A 163 12.28 -25.30 7.61
C GLN A 163 11.13 -25.85 6.76
N GLU A 164 10.57 -25.03 5.87
CA GLU A 164 9.51 -25.44 4.93
C GLU A 164 10.01 -26.58 4.04
N LEU A 165 11.19 -26.42 3.40
CA LEU A 165 11.78 -27.47 2.57
C LEU A 165 12.01 -28.78 3.37
N LYS A 166 12.60 -28.67 4.56
CA LYS A 166 12.85 -29.81 5.42
C LYS A 166 11.58 -30.59 5.80
N SER A 167 10.46 -29.85 5.97
CA SER A 167 9.17 -30.48 6.31
C SER A 167 8.55 -31.25 5.15
N MET A 168 8.93 -30.95 3.92
CA MET A 168 8.41 -31.58 2.69
C MET A 168 9.25 -32.76 2.22
N MET A 169 10.52 -32.86 2.67
CA MET A 169 11.46 -33.86 2.17
C MET A 169 11.54 -35.11 3.05
N GLN A 170 11.84 -36.25 2.43
CA GLN A 170 12.07 -37.54 3.09
C GLN A 170 13.58 -37.80 3.30
N ALA A 171 13.89 -38.76 4.13
CA ALA A 171 15.29 -39.17 4.37
C ALA A 171 15.93 -39.68 3.08
N GLY A 172 17.02 -39.03 2.65
CA GLY A 172 17.76 -39.39 1.42
C GLY A 172 17.54 -38.45 0.23
N ASP A 173 16.62 -37.45 0.35
CA ASP A 173 16.42 -36.50 -0.71
C ASP A 173 17.59 -35.51 -0.83
N VAL A 174 17.78 -34.95 -2.03
CA VAL A 174 18.79 -33.93 -2.31
C VAL A 174 18.24 -32.57 -1.87
N TYR A 175 18.98 -31.86 -1.00
CA TYR A 175 18.59 -30.55 -0.48
C TYR A 175 19.10 -29.40 -1.34
N PHE A 176 18.27 -28.41 -1.56
CA PHE A 176 18.72 -27.10 -2.02
C PHE A 176 19.52 -26.39 -0.93
N THR A 177 20.63 -25.76 -1.29
CA THR A 177 21.51 -25.08 -0.33
C THR A 177 20.96 -23.78 0.23
N SER A 178 20.05 -23.13 -0.49
CA SER A 178 19.49 -21.83 -0.09
C SER A 178 18.03 -21.67 -0.52
N PRO A 179 17.12 -22.49 0.03
CA PRO A 179 15.70 -22.42 -0.31
C PRO A 179 15.11 -21.07 0.10
N LYS A 180 14.20 -20.55 -0.71
CA LYS A 180 13.47 -19.33 -0.41
C LYS A 180 12.13 -19.66 0.23
N PRO A 181 11.63 -18.81 1.17
CA PRO A 181 10.34 -19.06 1.80
C PRO A 181 9.20 -18.96 0.78
N THR A 182 8.22 -19.85 0.88
CA THR A 182 7.08 -19.90 -0.05
C THR A 182 6.28 -18.60 -0.07
N ARG A 183 6.23 -17.88 1.04
CA ARG A 183 5.59 -16.55 1.12
C ARG A 183 6.25 -15.51 0.21
N LEU A 184 7.58 -15.55 0.09
CA LEU A 184 8.33 -14.68 -0.82
C LEU A 184 7.98 -14.99 -2.28
N LEU A 185 8.05 -16.26 -2.67
CA LEU A 185 7.72 -16.69 -4.03
C LEU A 185 6.27 -16.38 -4.37
N LYS A 186 5.34 -16.63 -3.45
CA LYS A 186 3.93 -16.27 -3.62
C LYS A 186 3.74 -14.77 -3.88
N ARG A 187 4.46 -13.90 -3.15
CA ARG A 187 4.39 -12.45 -3.37
C ARG A 187 4.93 -12.06 -4.75
N ILE A 188 6.08 -12.62 -5.16
CA ILE A 188 6.67 -12.38 -6.49
C ILE A 188 5.67 -12.75 -7.58
N ILE A 189 5.09 -13.95 -7.51
CA ILE A 189 4.11 -14.44 -8.48
C ILE A 189 2.85 -13.56 -8.47
N THR A 190 2.33 -13.19 -7.29
CA THR A 190 1.14 -12.32 -7.18
C THR A 190 1.35 -10.96 -7.86
N ILE A 191 2.57 -10.43 -7.80
CA ILE A 191 2.90 -9.13 -8.39
C ILE A 191 3.18 -9.23 -9.89
N GLY A 192 3.88 -10.29 -10.31
CA GLY A 192 4.41 -10.42 -11.66
C GLY A 192 3.56 -11.23 -12.62
N ALA A 193 2.59 -12.01 -12.15
CA ALA A 193 1.83 -12.96 -12.95
C ALA A 193 0.33 -12.91 -12.66
N ASP A 194 -0.47 -13.27 -13.63
CA ASP A 194 -1.91 -13.50 -13.52
C ASP A 194 -2.24 -14.99 -13.68
N LYS A 195 -3.54 -15.32 -13.72
CA LYS A 195 -3.99 -16.73 -13.84
C LYS A 195 -3.67 -17.39 -15.20
N GLN A 196 -3.30 -16.61 -16.20
CA GLN A 196 -2.97 -17.08 -17.55
C GLN A 196 -1.47 -17.06 -17.83
N SER A 197 -0.68 -16.50 -16.91
CA SER A 197 0.76 -16.38 -17.07
C SER A 197 1.48 -17.72 -16.88
N ILE A 198 2.53 -17.94 -17.67
CA ILE A 198 3.48 -19.04 -17.47
C ILE A 198 4.61 -18.50 -16.57
N VAL A 199 4.86 -19.21 -15.48
CA VAL A 199 5.95 -18.91 -14.56
C VAL A 199 7.09 -19.89 -14.81
N LEU A 200 8.29 -19.37 -15.07
CA LEU A 200 9.51 -20.14 -15.23
C LEU A 200 10.43 -19.83 -14.04
N ASP A 201 11.00 -20.88 -13.43
CA ASP A 201 11.99 -20.82 -12.35
C ASP A 201 13.32 -21.42 -12.80
#